data_c0be79f986f06f4d164461b2fb8e1aaf
#
_entry.id   c0be79f986f06f4d164461b2fb8e1aaf
#
_cell.length_a   1.000
_cell.length_b   1.000
_cell.length_c   1.000
_cell.angle_alpha   90.00
_cell.angle_beta   90.00
_cell.angle_gamma   90.00
#
_symmetry.space_group_name_H-M   'P 1'
#
loop_
_entity.id
_entity.type
_entity.pdbx_description
1 polymer ?
#
loop_
_entity_poly.entity_id
_entity_poly.type
_entity_poly.pdbx_seq_one_letter_code
_entity_poly.pdbx_strand_id
1 'polypeptide(L)'
;MENFRHLVPSLRLYHGPDSPAMLPRELDRLGSSRAVIFCGASLKRQGKALAGIQAAMGERCAGVYAQVQAHSPLPAVEAAAAELERLGADAVIAVGGGSAVVTARAASILLAERGASRLRAILDGLLEDQLLDDPAQLHLALQPQPVVAAPVWVPACA
;
A
#
# COMPACT_ATOMS: atom_id res chain seq x y z
N MET A 1 -0.80 -3.73 36.10
CA MET A 1 -0.70 -3.03 34.80
C MET A 1 0.21 -3.87 33.93
N GLU A 2 -0.25 -4.25 32.75
CA GLU A 2 0.61 -4.92 31.77
C GLU A 2 1.53 -3.88 31.12
N ASN A 3 2.79 -4.23 30.97
CA ASN A 3 3.75 -3.38 30.26
C ASN A 3 3.50 -3.48 28.75
N PHE A 4 3.34 -2.35 28.06
CA PHE A 4 3.27 -2.33 26.61
C PHE A 4 4.38 -1.45 26.02
N ARG A 5 4.79 -1.75 24.80
CA ARG A 5 5.76 -0.97 24.04
C ARG A 5 5.11 -0.50 22.74
N HIS A 6 5.07 0.79 22.52
CA HIS A 6 4.63 1.40 21.26
C HIS A 6 5.84 1.93 20.51
N LEU A 7 5.96 1.56 19.22
CA LEU A 7 6.98 2.06 18.32
C LEU A 7 6.30 2.83 17.21
N VAL A 8 6.69 4.09 17.05
CA VAL A 8 6.25 4.89 15.91
C VAL A 8 7.19 4.61 14.73
N PRO A 9 6.67 4.29 13.54
CA PRO A 9 7.48 4.15 12.34
C PRO A 9 8.28 5.41 12.06
N SER A 10 9.51 5.28 11.56
CA SER A 10 10.35 6.44 11.22
C SER A 10 9.68 7.26 10.12
N LEU A 11 9.49 8.56 10.38
CA LEU A 11 9.00 9.54 9.42
C LEU A 11 10.17 10.17 8.68
N ARG A 12 10.05 10.33 7.35
CA ARG A 12 10.95 11.12 6.53
C ARG A 12 10.15 12.20 5.83
N LEU A 13 10.61 13.43 5.92
CA LEU A 13 9.96 14.58 5.31
C LEU A 13 10.90 15.19 4.27
N TYR A 14 10.41 15.30 3.04
CA TYR A 14 11.05 16.01 1.94
C TYR A 14 10.17 17.20 1.57
N HIS A 15 10.77 18.37 1.47
CA HIS A 15 10.08 19.61 1.13
C HIS A 15 10.76 20.29 -0.07
N GLY A 16 9.97 20.89 -0.93
CA GLY A 16 10.44 21.65 -2.09
C GLY A 16 10.03 21.04 -3.43
N PRO A 17 10.28 21.76 -4.54
CA PRO A 17 9.84 21.35 -5.88
C PRO A 17 10.47 20.04 -6.33
N ASP A 18 11.66 19.71 -5.85
CA ASP A 18 12.41 18.50 -6.22
C ASP A 18 12.08 17.29 -5.35
N SER A 19 11.16 17.44 -4.37
CA SER A 19 10.78 16.34 -3.47
C SER A 19 10.29 15.08 -4.18
N PRO A 20 9.60 15.11 -5.33
CA PRO A 20 9.21 13.90 -6.06
C PRO A 20 10.40 13.08 -6.57
N ALA A 21 11.56 13.71 -6.79
CA ALA A 21 12.78 13.01 -7.22
C ALA A 21 13.32 12.03 -6.14
N MET A 22 12.85 12.16 -4.90
CA MET A 22 13.20 11.23 -3.82
C MET A 22 12.38 9.93 -3.83
N LEU A 23 11.30 9.85 -4.61
CA LEU A 23 10.43 8.67 -4.67
C LEU A 23 11.17 7.36 -5.02
N PRO A 24 12.05 7.32 -6.04
CA PRO A 24 12.77 6.09 -6.37
C PRO A 24 13.58 5.57 -5.17
N ARG A 25 14.29 6.47 -4.48
CA ARG A 25 15.09 6.13 -3.31
C ARG A 25 14.24 5.60 -2.15
N GLU A 26 13.07 6.18 -1.92
CA GLU A 26 12.17 5.69 -0.87
C GLU A 26 11.55 4.35 -1.23
N LEU A 27 11.22 4.12 -2.50
CA LEU A 27 10.77 2.81 -2.99
C LEU A 27 11.87 1.75 -2.87
N ASP A 28 13.14 2.10 -3.19
CA ASP A 28 14.29 1.21 -2.97
C ASP A 28 14.44 0.84 -1.50
N ARG A 29 14.36 1.83 -0.61
CA ARG A 29 14.45 1.61 0.83
C ARG A 29 13.35 0.71 1.38
N LEU A 30 12.16 0.76 0.79
CA LEU A 30 11.03 -0.09 1.14
C LEU A 30 11.09 -1.47 0.48
N GLY A 31 12.03 -1.69 -0.45
CA GLY A 31 12.06 -2.90 -1.28
C GLY A 31 10.86 -3.02 -2.21
N SER A 32 10.20 -1.90 -2.53
CA SER A 32 8.98 -1.89 -3.33
C SER A 32 9.28 -1.95 -4.82
N SER A 33 8.57 -2.81 -5.51
CA SER A 33 8.63 -2.99 -6.96
C SER A 33 7.30 -2.65 -7.65
N ARG A 34 6.20 -2.59 -6.91
CA ARG A 34 4.84 -2.42 -7.45
C ARG A 34 4.03 -1.44 -6.60
N ALA A 35 4.28 -0.16 -6.75
CA ALA A 35 3.57 0.87 -6.01
C ALA A 35 2.34 1.40 -6.76
N VAL A 36 1.26 1.67 -6.03
CA VAL A 36 0.00 2.22 -6.57
C VAL A 36 -0.21 3.63 -6.03
N ILE A 37 -0.56 4.55 -6.92
CA ILE A 37 -0.88 5.94 -6.57
C ILE A 37 -2.36 6.05 -6.22
N PHE A 38 -2.66 6.63 -5.05
CA PHE A 38 -4.02 6.97 -4.64
C PHE A 38 -4.23 8.48 -4.73
N CYS A 39 -5.26 8.91 -5.47
CA CYS A 39 -5.58 10.32 -5.60
C CYS A 39 -7.07 10.55 -5.84
N GLY A 40 -7.52 11.79 -5.67
CA GLY A 40 -8.88 12.19 -6.06
C GLY A 40 -9.00 12.42 -7.57
N ALA A 41 -10.22 12.38 -8.09
CA ALA A 41 -10.52 12.59 -9.51
C ALA A 41 -10.06 13.95 -10.04
N SER A 42 -10.04 15.00 -9.20
CA SER A 42 -9.55 16.33 -9.58
C SER A 42 -8.08 16.33 -9.94
N LEU A 43 -7.25 15.65 -9.16
CA LEU A 43 -5.82 15.54 -9.43
C LEU A 43 -5.55 14.75 -10.73
N LYS A 44 -6.32 13.70 -10.96
CA LYS A 44 -6.26 12.94 -12.23
C LYS A 44 -6.55 13.83 -13.44
N ARG A 45 -7.54 14.73 -13.34
CA ARG A 45 -7.87 15.67 -14.42
C ARG A 45 -6.79 16.73 -14.67
N GLN A 46 -6.11 17.19 -13.62
CA GLN A 46 -5.01 18.16 -13.75
C GLN A 46 -3.75 17.58 -14.42
N GLY A 47 -3.57 16.27 -14.39
CA GLY A 47 -2.64 15.48 -15.18
C GLY A 47 -1.14 15.73 -14.91
N LYS A 48 -0.67 16.98 -14.91
CA LYS A 48 0.76 17.33 -14.88
C LYS A 48 1.49 16.82 -13.62
N ALA A 49 0.92 17.06 -12.45
CA ALA A 49 1.53 16.62 -11.18
C ALA A 49 1.57 15.09 -11.08
N LEU A 50 0.47 14.43 -11.46
CA LEU A 50 0.38 12.99 -11.48
C LEU A 50 1.37 12.35 -12.45
N ALA A 51 1.50 12.93 -13.67
CA ALA A 51 2.46 12.47 -14.67
C ALA A 51 3.92 12.58 -14.18
N GLY A 52 4.26 13.66 -13.45
CA GLY A 52 5.58 13.82 -12.85
C GLY A 52 5.88 12.73 -11.80
N ILE A 53 4.91 12.40 -10.96
CA ILE A 53 5.04 11.33 -9.96
C ILE A 53 5.19 9.97 -10.63
N GLN A 54 4.35 9.67 -11.63
CA GLN A 54 4.45 8.43 -12.40
C GLN A 54 5.79 8.30 -13.10
N ALA A 55 6.28 9.38 -13.71
CA ALA A 55 7.60 9.40 -14.35
C ALA A 55 8.74 9.14 -13.35
N ALA A 56 8.66 9.73 -12.14
CA ALA A 56 9.64 9.48 -11.09
C ALA A 56 9.62 8.02 -10.59
N MET A 57 8.47 7.35 -10.59
CA MET A 57 8.34 5.95 -10.20
C MET A 57 8.81 4.98 -11.28
N GLY A 58 8.71 5.38 -12.56
CA GLY A 58 9.04 4.53 -13.70
C GLY A 58 8.21 3.23 -13.73
N GLU A 59 8.87 2.11 -13.99
CA GLU A 59 8.24 0.78 -14.07
C GLU A 59 7.62 0.28 -12.77
N ARG A 60 7.97 0.89 -11.63
CA ARG A 60 7.39 0.55 -10.32
C ARG A 60 5.96 1.07 -10.14
N CYS A 61 5.47 1.94 -11.03
CA CYS A 61 4.09 2.40 -11.01
C CYS A 61 3.16 1.30 -11.52
N ALA A 62 2.60 0.50 -10.61
CA ALA A 62 1.67 -0.58 -10.95
C ALA A 62 0.29 -0.06 -11.37
N GLY A 63 -0.09 1.16 -10.96
CA GLY A 63 -1.36 1.76 -11.33
C GLY A 63 -1.70 3.03 -10.56
N VAL A 64 -2.86 3.60 -10.91
CA VAL A 64 -3.42 4.80 -10.28
C VAL A 64 -4.87 4.56 -9.88
N TYR A 65 -5.14 4.56 -8.59
CA TYR A 65 -6.50 4.57 -8.05
C TYR A 65 -6.95 6.02 -7.86
N ALA A 66 -7.77 6.52 -8.79
CA ALA A 66 -8.21 7.91 -8.81
C ALA A 66 -9.65 8.12 -8.31
N GLN A 67 -10.19 7.15 -7.56
CA GLN A 67 -11.57 7.16 -7.07
C GLN A 67 -11.65 7.44 -5.56
N VAL A 68 -10.62 8.08 -5.00
CA VAL A 68 -10.64 8.52 -3.60
C VAL A 68 -11.79 9.50 -3.40
N GLN A 69 -12.65 9.21 -2.43
CA GLN A 69 -13.81 10.02 -2.08
C GLN A 69 -13.55 10.81 -0.79
N ALA A 70 -14.26 11.94 -0.66
CA ALA A 70 -14.28 12.70 0.59
C ALA A 70 -14.75 11.80 1.74
N HIS A 71 -14.15 11.99 2.93
CA HIS A 71 -14.45 11.25 4.15
C HIS A 71 -14.19 9.73 4.08
N SER A 72 -13.59 9.23 2.99
CA SER A 72 -13.17 7.83 2.83
C SER A 72 -14.24 6.81 3.26
N PRO A 73 -15.43 6.80 2.63
CA PRO A 73 -16.51 5.88 3.03
C PRO A 73 -16.05 4.43 2.85
N LEU A 74 -16.56 3.53 3.72
CA LEU A 74 -16.13 2.13 3.75
C LEU A 74 -16.19 1.42 2.38
N PRO A 75 -17.25 1.55 1.56
CA PRO A 75 -17.28 0.92 0.24
C PRO A 75 -16.15 1.40 -0.69
N ALA A 76 -15.73 2.67 -0.58
CA ALA A 76 -14.60 3.19 -1.35
C ALA A 76 -13.26 2.62 -0.86
N VAL A 77 -13.11 2.39 0.45
CA VAL A 77 -11.94 1.73 1.03
C VAL A 77 -11.86 0.27 0.59
N GLU A 78 -12.98 -0.45 0.60
CA GLU A 78 -13.06 -1.83 0.15
C GLU A 78 -12.71 -1.98 -1.34
N ALA A 79 -13.22 -1.08 -2.19
CA ALA A 79 -12.87 -1.04 -3.61
C ALA A 79 -11.38 -0.72 -3.82
N ALA A 80 -10.83 0.19 -3.01
CA ALA A 80 -9.42 0.52 -3.04
C ALA A 80 -8.54 -0.68 -2.62
N ALA A 81 -8.91 -1.42 -1.59
CA ALA A 81 -8.21 -2.63 -1.15
C ALA A 81 -8.25 -3.72 -2.23
N ALA A 82 -9.40 -3.93 -2.88
CA ALA A 82 -9.53 -4.87 -3.99
C ALA A 82 -8.63 -4.48 -5.19
N GLU A 83 -8.49 -3.19 -5.46
CA GLU A 83 -7.60 -2.72 -6.53
C GLU A 83 -6.12 -2.93 -6.18
N LEU A 84 -5.71 -2.72 -4.93
CA LEU A 84 -4.36 -3.05 -4.46
C LEU A 84 -4.05 -4.54 -4.64
N GLU A 85 -4.99 -5.40 -4.26
CA GLU A 85 -4.87 -6.85 -4.41
C GLU A 85 -4.75 -7.24 -5.88
N ARG A 86 -5.63 -6.71 -6.74
CA ARG A 86 -5.64 -6.97 -8.19
C ARG A 86 -4.33 -6.57 -8.87
N LEU A 87 -3.72 -5.45 -8.43
CA LEU A 87 -2.46 -4.95 -8.96
C LEU A 87 -1.23 -5.61 -8.33
N GLY A 88 -1.40 -6.44 -7.30
CA GLY A 88 -0.29 -7.01 -6.55
C GLY A 88 0.60 -5.94 -5.92
N ALA A 89 -0.03 -4.90 -5.35
CA ALA A 89 0.68 -3.76 -4.82
C ALA A 89 1.48 -4.12 -3.56
N ASP A 90 2.72 -3.68 -3.49
CA ASP A 90 3.60 -3.78 -2.34
C ASP A 90 3.87 -2.43 -1.64
N ALA A 91 3.43 -1.33 -2.27
CA ALA A 91 3.45 0.00 -1.66
C ALA A 91 2.29 0.88 -2.16
N VAL A 92 1.94 1.89 -1.37
CA VAL A 92 0.91 2.88 -1.73
C VAL A 92 1.47 4.29 -1.59
N ILE A 93 1.25 5.10 -2.61
CA ILE A 93 1.61 6.51 -2.64
C ILE A 93 0.32 7.34 -2.63
N ALA A 94 0.02 7.98 -1.49
CA ALA A 94 -1.13 8.88 -1.38
C ALA A 94 -0.76 10.28 -1.88
N VAL A 95 -1.48 10.77 -2.89
CA VAL A 95 -1.26 12.09 -3.48
C VAL A 95 -2.52 12.94 -3.34
N GLY A 96 -2.41 14.02 -2.59
CA GLY A 96 -3.54 14.93 -2.33
C GLY A 96 -3.74 15.24 -0.86
N GLY A 97 -4.99 15.47 -0.47
CA GLY A 97 -5.37 15.82 0.89
C GLY A 97 -5.59 14.60 1.82
N GLY A 98 -6.14 14.86 3.01
CA GLY A 98 -6.35 13.87 4.06
C GLY A 98 -7.14 12.64 3.62
N SER A 99 -8.15 12.78 2.76
CA SER A 99 -8.92 11.63 2.26
C SER A 99 -8.06 10.63 1.47
N ALA A 100 -7.07 11.11 0.70
CA ALA A 100 -6.15 10.21 -0.02
C ALA A 100 -5.31 9.38 0.97
N VAL A 101 -4.78 10.04 2.00
CA VAL A 101 -3.98 9.39 3.06
C VAL A 101 -4.81 8.39 3.85
N VAL A 102 -6.02 8.78 4.27
CA VAL A 102 -6.91 7.91 5.06
C VAL A 102 -7.35 6.70 4.24
N THR A 103 -7.79 6.90 2.99
CA THR A 103 -8.18 5.78 2.11
C THR A 103 -7.00 4.83 1.87
N ALA A 104 -5.81 5.36 1.60
CA ALA A 104 -4.61 4.55 1.36
C ALA A 104 -4.26 3.70 2.59
N ARG A 105 -4.26 4.29 3.78
CA ARG A 105 -3.97 3.56 5.04
C ARG A 105 -5.01 2.51 5.34
N ALA A 106 -6.30 2.87 5.27
CA ALA A 106 -7.38 1.94 5.56
C ALA A 106 -7.42 0.77 4.57
N ALA A 107 -7.23 1.03 3.27
CA ALA A 107 -7.13 -0.02 2.26
C ALA A 107 -5.94 -0.95 2.48
N SER A 108 -4.78 -0.41 2.89
CA SER A 108 -3.59 -1.19 3.20
C SER A 108 -3.80 -2.12 4.40
N ILE A 109 -4.45 -1.62 5.46
CA ILE A 109 -4.80 -2.42 6.65
C ILE A 109 -5.76 -3.54 6.27
N LEU A 110 -6.83 -3.21 5.51
CA LEU A 110 -7.81 -4.19 5.08
C LEU A 110 -7.21 -5.29 4.20
N LEU A 111 -6.27 -4.94 3.32
CA LEU A 111 -5.53 -5.91 2.50
C LEU A 111 -4.66 -6.82 3.37
N ALA A 112 -3.96 -6.27 4.35
CA ALA A 112 -3.12 -7.04 5.27
C ALA A 112 -3.94 -8.01 6.12
N GLU A 113 -5.11 -7.59 6.61
CA GLU A 113 -6.03 -8.44 7.36
C GLU A 113 -6.58 -9.60 6.50
N ARG A 114 -6.93 -9.33 5.25
CA ARG A 114 -7.37 -10.37 4.30
C ARG A 114 -6.26 -11.39 4.04
N GLY A 115 -5.03 -10.94 3.88
CA GLY A 115 -3.86 -11.80 3.72
C GLY A 115 -3.62 -12.70 4.95
N ALA A 116 -3.70 -12.12 6.16
CA ALA A 116 -3.56 -12.86 7.41
C ALA A 116 -4.68 -13.91 7.60
N SER A 117 -5.92 -13.56 7.25
CA SER A 117 -7.06 -14.48 7.32
C SER A 117 -6.91 -15.66 6.35
N ARG A 118 -6.41 -15.41 5.13
CA ARG A 118 -6.10 -16.48 4.16
C ARG A 118 -5.01 -17.41 4.67
N LEU A 119 -3.93 -16.84 5.22
CA LEU A 119 -2.84 -17.65 5.77
C LEU A 119 -3.34 -18.53 6.92
N ARG A 120 -4.18 -17.99 7.80
CA ARG A 120 -4.77 -18.74 8.91
C ARG A 120 -5.63 -19.90 8.40
N ALA A 121 -6.49 -19.68 7.41
CA ALA A 121 -7.32 -20.72 6.81
C ALA A 121 -6.49 -21.83 6.14
N ILE A 122 -5.38 -21.48 5.48
CA ILE A 122 -4.45 -22.45 4.90
C ILE A 122 -3.78 -23.27 6.01
N LEU A 123 -3.31 -22.64 7.08
CA LEU A 123 -2.68 -23.34 8.21
C LEU A 123 -3.67 -24.25 8.93
N ASP A 124 -4.90 -23.79 9.14
CA ASP A 124 -5.95 -24.61 9.77
C ASP A 124 -6.27 -25.85 8.88
N GLY A 125 -6.39 -25.69 7.55
CA GLY A 125 -6.58 -26.80 6.62
C GLY A 125 -5.39 -27.78 6.58
N LEU A 126 -4.15 -27.28 6.64
CA LEU A 126 -2.96 -28.12 6.69
C LEU A 126 -2.86 -28.94 7.99
N LEU A 127 -3.34 -28.39 9.10
CA LEU A 127 -3.40 -29.09 10.40
C LEU A 127 -4.47 -30.19 10.42
N GLU A 128 -5.59 -29.99 9.71
CA GLU A 128 -6.67 -31.00 9.63
C GLU A 128 -6.29 -32.15 8.69
N ASP A 129 -5.57 -31.89 7.60
CA ASP A 129 -5.26 -32.89 6.56
C ASP A 129 -3.95 -33.67 6.80
N GLN A 130 -3.19 -33.41 7.87
CA GLN A 130 -1.88 -34.01 8.15
C GLN A 130 -0.86 -33.91 6.98
N LEU A 131 -1.01 -32.90 6.12
CA LEU A 131 -0.14 -32.65 4.95
C LEU A 131 1.17 -31.92 5.30
N LEU A 132 1.65 -32.03 6.55
CA LEU A 132 2.90 -31.40 7.00
C LEU A 132 4.18 -32.08 6.50
N ASP A 133 4.08 -33.08 5.64
CA ASP A 133 5.25 -33.84 5.15
C ASP A 133 6.04 -33.14 4.03
N ASP A 134 5.55 -32.02 3.48
CA ASP A 134 6.26 -31.26 2.44
C ASP A 134 6.73 -29.87 2.92
N PRO A 135 8.02 -29.71 3.27
CA PRO A 135 8.58 -28.42 3.69
C PRO A 135 8.46 -27.31 2.63
N ALA A 136 8.33 -27.67 1.34
CA ALA A 136 8.19 -26.69 0.27
C ALA A 136 6.80 -26.02 0.28
N GLN A 137 5.75 -26.76 0.65
CA GLN A 137 4.41 -26.22 0.80
C GLN A 137 4.29 -25.27 2.01
N LEU A 138 4.93 -25.64 3.12
CA LEU A 138 5.00 -24.79 4.29
C LEU A 138 5.75 -23.49 3.99
N HIS A 139 6.84 -23.55 3.23
CA HIS A 139 7.61 -22.38 2.82
C HIS A 139 6.80 -21.44 1.92
N LEU A 140 5.97 -21.97 1.03
CA LEU A 140 5.09 -21.18 0.16
C LEU A 140 3.96 -20.49 0.96
N ALA A 141 3.40 -21.17 1.95
CA ALA A 141 2.36 -20.65 2.83
C ALA A 141 2.89 -19.57 3.80
N LEU A 142 4.15 -19.68 4.22
CA LEU A 142 4.81 -18.77 5.15
C LEU A 142 5.55 -17.63 4.45
N GLN A 143 5.52 -17.53 3.12
CA GLN A 143 6.06 -16.35 2.45
C GLN A 143 5.33 -15.11 2.94
N PRO A 144 6.04 -14.11 3.48
CA PRO A 144 5.41 -12.89 3.92
C PRO A 144 4.69 -12.28 2.72
N GLN A 145 3.36 -12.24 2.79
CA GLN A 145 2.60 -11.40 1.86
C GLN A 145 3.16 -9.98 2.00
N PRO A 146 3.38 -9.26 0.91
CA PRO A 146 3.97 -7.94 0.97
C PRO A 146 3.18 -7.08 1.95
N VAL A 147 3.80 -6.75 3.08
CA VAL A 147 3.25 -5.76 3.99
C VAL A 147 3.28 -4.46 3.23
N VAL A 148 2.12 -3.97 2.85
CA VAL A 148 1.99 -2.70 2.15
C VAL A 148 2.70 -1.63 2.98
N ALA A 149 3.80 -1.12 2.48
CA ALA A 149 4.63 -0.16 3.17
C ALA A 149 3.85 1.13 3.47
N ALA A 150 4.26 1.84 4.52
CA ALA A 150 3.61 3.05 4.95
C ALA A 150 3.40 4.05 3.80
N PRO A 151 2.22 4.69 3.70
CA PRO A 151 1.91 5.61 2.62
C PRO A 151 2.93 6.76 2.57
N VAL A 152 3.49 7.01 1.40
CA VAL A 152 4.27 8.22 1.12
C VAL A 152 3.27 9.33 0.79
N TRP A 153 3.23 10.36 1.61
CA TRP A 153 2.37 11.51 1.37
C TRP A 153 3.12 12.54 0.53
N VAL A 154 2.54 12.89 -0.60
CA VAL A 154 3.00 14.00 -1.45
C VAL A 154 1.90 15.07 -1.43
N PRO A 155 2.11 16.24 -0.79
CA PRO A 155 1.14 17.31 -0.85
C PRO A 155 1.00 17.78 -2.30
N ALA A 156 -0.25 17.93 -2.77
CA ALA A 156 -0.50 18.61 -4.04
C ALA A 156 -0.12 20.09 -3.85
N CYS A 157 0.98 20.52 -4.44
CA CYS A 157 1.28 21.94 -4.53
C CYS A 157 0.20 22.63 -5.36
N ALA A 158 -0.37 23.72 -4.81
CA ALA A 158 -1.31 24.60 -5.46
C ALA A 158 -0.66 25.32 -6.66
#